data_5b99e46a9b6ce06d0f546fe99a1c98e5
#
_entry.id   5b99e46a9b6ce06d0f546fe99a1c98e5
#
_cell.length_a   1.000
_cell.length_b   1.000
_cell.length_c   1.000
_cell.angle_alpha   90.00
_cell.angle_beta   90.00
_cell.angle_gamma   90.00
#
_symmetry.space_group_name_H-M   'P 1'
#
loop_
_entity.id
_entity.type
_entity.pdbx_description
1 polymer ?
#
loop_
_entity_poly.entity_id
_entity_poly.type
_entity_poly.pdbx_seq_one_letter_code
_entity_poly.pdbx_strand_id
1 'polypeptide(L)'
;MTPPRPVPPPKLRKWRRVRSEAAGSYRILDVVKVSLEDGAGKARGDAFTVRCNDWCNVVAVTPDDEIVLVWQYRFGSEEISLEIPGGVIDAGEAPEHAARRELREETGYEADDLELLLVIEPNPAIQNNRCYTYVARGARPTAATGFDPQEELETTLLPVGRIPELLDAGQVSHALVQGALEAFWRKRSESAAARGPGVDAAAAEACERLLVALEEQQVGKVIDLARRLRPDLTLEDVRNPHDFPELDDRDWQYEDGILTGVQTALAAVRAMRRDAEQGS
;
A
#
# COMPACT_ATOMS: atom_id res chain seq x y z
N MET A 1 -16.78 -10.22 2.76
CA MET A 1 -16.75 -9.83 4.19
C MET A 1 -17.86 -8.81 4.44
N THR A 2 -18.70 -9.00 5.45
CA THR A 2 -19.70 -8.01 5.84
C THR A 2 -18.97 -6.78 6.40
N PRO A 3 -19.31 -5.55 6.00
CA PRO A 3 -18.66 -4.36 6.54
C PRO A 3 -18.84 -4.31 8.07
N PRO A 4 -17.83 -3.86 8.82
CA PRO A 4 -17.94 -3.76 10.26
C PRO A 4 -19.12 -2.86 10.63
N ARG A 5 -19.86 -3.20 11.68
CA ARG A 5 -20.95 -2.38 12.17
C ARG A 5 -20.40 -1.00 12.57
N PRO A 6 -21.05 0.09 12.18
CA PRO A 6 -20.63 1.42 12.59
C PRO A 6 -20.64 1.52 14.12
N VAL A 7 -19.62 2.20 14.66
CA VAL A 7 -19.58 2.50 16.10
C VAL A 7 -20.79 3.38 16.46
N PRO A 8 -21.58 3.07 17.50
CA PRO A 8 -22.74 3.87 17.86
C PRO A 8 -22.30 5.29 18.29
N PRO A 9 -23.10 6.31 18.03
CA PRO A 9 -22.75 7.68 18.37
C PRO A 9 -22.60 7.84 19.90
N PRO A 10 -21.65 8.69 20.35
CA PRO A 10 -21.41 8.88 21.76
C PRO A 10 -22.59 9.62 22.42
N LYS A 11 -22.85 9.31 23.70
CA LYS A 11 -23.80 10.07 24.55
C LYS A 11 -23.20 11.38 25.08
N LEU A 12 -21.89 11.56 24.89
CA LEU A 12 -21.17 12.78 25.30
C LEU A 12 -21.62 13.98 24.48
N ARG A 13 -21.77 15.13 25.12
CA ARG A 13 -22.07 16.39 24.45
C ARG A 13 -20.82 17.25 24.34
N LYS A 14 -20.71 18.01 23.25
CA LYS A 14 -19.65 19.02 23.08
C LYS A 14 -19.74 20.05 24.18
N TRP A 15 -18.60 20.41 24.76
CA TRP A 15 -18.48 21.59 25.60
C TRP A 15 -18.35 22.86 24.75
N ARG A 16 -18.78 23.97 25.28
CA ARG A 16 -18.74 25.27 24.63
C ARG A 16 -17.54 26.06 25.14
N ARG A 17 -16.76 26.62 24.22
CA ARG A 17 -15.73 27.60 24.55
C ARG A 17 -16.43 28.93 24.82
N VAL A 18 -16.28 29.50 26.04
CA VAL A 18 -16.93 30.74 26.46
C VAL A 18 -15.95 31.92 26.51
N ARG A 19 -14.65 31.65 26.72
CA ARG A 19 -13.60 32.65 26.72
C ARG A 19 -12.35 32.12 26.08
N SER A 20 -11.59 32.99 25.43
CA SER A 20 -10.25 32.70 24.87
C SER A 20 -9.33 33.87 25.18
N GLU A 21 -8.14 33.56 25.65
CA GLU A 21 -7.09 34.52 25.97
C GLU A 21 -5.78 34.04 25.33
N ALA A 22 -5.03 34.96 24.71
CA ALA A 22 -3.68 34.65 24.26
C ALA A 22 -2.79 34.42 25.49
N ALA A 23 -2.12 33.27 25.55
CA ALA A 23 -1.17 32.92 26.60
C ALA A 23 0.28 32.99 26.11
N GLY A 24 0.51 32.96 24.80
CA GLY A 24 1.79 33.15 24.15
C GLY A 24 1.62 33.12 22.63
N SER A 25 2.47 33.83 21.90
CA SER A 25 2.50 33.86 20.45
C SER A 25 3.95 33.71 19.98
N TYR A 26 4.16 32.76 19.08
CA TYR A 26 5.47 32.38 18.57
C TYR A 26 5.41 32.29 17.04
N ARG A 27 6.55 32.24 16.38
CA ARG A 27 6.63 32.21 14.90
C ARG A 27 5.74 31.14 14.27
N ILE A 28 5.67 29.94 14.86
CA ILE A 28 5.02 28.78 14.25
C ILE A 28 3.72 28.35 14.98
N LEU A 29 3.42 28.92 16.14
CA LEU A 29 2.25 28.54 16.94
C LEU A 29 1.84 29.63 17.92
N ASP A 30 0.56 29.62 18.29
CA ASP A 30 0.00 30.41 19.40
C ASP A 30 -0.47 29.47 20.50
N VAL A 31 -0.20 29.83 21.76
CA VAL A 31 -0.80 29.18 22.91
C VAL A 31 -2.00 30.01 23.39
N VAL A 32 -3.15 29.35 23.49
CA VAL A 32 -4.41 30.00 23.85
C VAL A 32 -5.02 29.33 25.09
N LYS A 33 -5.25 30.10 26.12
CA LYS A 33 -6.06 29.67 27.27
C LYS A 33 -7.54 29.76 26.91
N VAL A 34 -8.29 28.69 27.12
CA VAL A 34 -9.72 28.61 26.83
C VAL A 34 -10.50 28.22 28.05
N SER A 35 -11.60 28.93 28.35
CA SER A 35 -12.55 28.58 29.42
C SER A 35 -13.74 27.84 28.80
N LEU A 36 -14.16 26.76 29.44
CA LEU A 36 -15.12 25.80 28.87
C LEU A 36 -16.33 25.64 29.80
N GLU A 37 -17.51 25.49 29.18
CA GLU A 37 -18.77 25.12 29.82
C GLU A 37 -19.38 23.88 29.13
N ASP A 38 -20.09 23.07 29.91
CA ASP A 38 -20.89 21.96 29.32
C ASP A 38 -22.22 22.46 28.73
N GLY A 39 -22.98 21.52 28.15
CA GLY A 39 -24.27 21.83 27.54
C GLY A 39 -25.35 22.35 28.50
N ALA A 40 -25.15 22.28 29.82
CA ALA A 40 -26.01 22.82 30.86
C ALA A 40 -25.52 24.19 31.42
N GLY A 41 -24.43 24.74 30.85
CA GLY A 41 -23.85 25.99 31.29
C GLY A 41 -22.95 25.87 32.53
N LYS A 42 -22.62 24.66 32.98
CA LYS A 42 -21.71 24.43 34.11
C LYS A 42 -20.27 24.58 33.64
N ALA A 43 -19.50 25.40 34.36
CA ALA A 43 -18.08 25.58 34.11
C ALA A 43 -17.31 24.25 34.23
N ARG A 44 -16.45 23.98 33.26
CA ARG A 44 -15.59 22.78 33.17
C ARG A 44 -14.11 23.10 33.41
N GLY A 45 -13.79 24.34 33.68
CA GLY A 45 -12.45 24.83 33.93
C GLY A 45 -11.78 25.39 32.68
N ASP A 46 -10.48 25.63 32.82
CA ASP A 46 -9.64 26.18 31.76
C ASP A 46 -8.76 25.08 31.15
N ALA A 47 -8.49 25.21 29.86
CA ALA A 47 -7.53 24.39 29.16
C ALA A 47 -6.59 25.28 28.33
N PHE A 48 -5.42 24.75 27.97
CA PHE A 48 -4.51 25.37 27.00
C PHE A 48 -4.56 24.64 25.70
N THR A 49 -4.70 25.38 24.61
CA THR A 49 -4.68 24.85 23.26
C THR A 49 -3.60 25.52 22.44
N VAL A 50 -3.01 24.76 21.50
CA VAL A 50 -2.02 25.25 20.53
C VAL A 50 -2.75 25.50 19.22
N ARG A 51 -2.58 26.68 18.65
CA ARG A 51 -3.03 27.03 17.32
C ARG A 51 -1.83 27.09 16.40
N CYS A 52 -1.87 26.35 15.33
CA CYS A 52 -0.87 26.36 14.27
C CYS A 52 -1.54 26.15 12.92
N ASN A 53 -0.79 26.38 11.87
CA ASN A 53 -1.23 26.09 10.51
C ASN A 53 -1.43 24.60 10.31
N ASP A 54 -2.22 24.22 9.30
CA ASP A 54 -2.33 22.86 8.83
C ASP A 54 -0.99 22.38 8.24
N TRP A 55 -0.81 21.08 8.18
CA TRP A 55 0.39 20.42 7.64
C TRP A 55 0.04 19.55 6.47
N CYS A 56 1.03 19.29 5.62
CA CYS A 56 0.94 18.26 4.59
C CYS A 56 2.14 17.34 4.64
N ASN A 57 1.97 16.12 4.13
CA ASN A 57 3.05 15.20 3.80
C ASN A 57 2.72 14.38 2.55
N VAL A 58 3.74 13.80 1.92
CA VAL A 58 3.62 13.14 0.63
C VAL A 58 4.28 11.78 0.65
N VAL A 59 3.53 10.73 0.38
CA VAL A 59 4.04 9.41 0.03
C VAL A 59 4.35 9.44 -1.47
N ALA A 60 5.59 9.80 -1.82
CA ALA A 60 6.04 9.90 -3.21
C ALA A 60 6.64 8.56 -3.67
N VAL A 61 6.09 8.03 -4.78
CA VAL A 61 6.50 6.73 -5.35
C VAL A 61 7.04 6.96 -6.74
N THR A 62 8.27 6.49 -6.99
CA THR A 62 8.94 6.55 -8.28
C THR A 62 8.37 5.53 -9.28
N PRO A 63 8.67 5.66 -10.59
CA PRO A 63 8.33 4.64 -11.59
C PRO A 63 8.96 3.26 -11.31
N ASP A 64 10.08 3.23 -10.59
CA ASP A 64 10.80 2.00 -10.23
C ASP A 64 10.28 1.37 -8.94
N ASP A 65 9.10 1.81 -8.46
CA ASP A 65 8.43 1.33 -7.25
C ASP A 65 9.26 1.55 -5.97
N GLU A 66 9.93 2.68 -5.88
CA GLU A 66 10.65 3.14 -4.70
C GLU A 66 9.91 4.32 -4.04
N ILE A 67 9.93 4.37 -2.71
CA ILE A 67 9.42 5.50 -1.94
C ILE A 67 10.53 6.51 -1.69
N VAL A 68 10.22 7.80 -1.85
CA VAL A 68 11.12 8.91 -1.53
C VAL A 68 10.97 9.24 -0.05
N LEU A 69 12.05 9.13 0.70
CA LEU A 69 12.14 9.42 2.12
C LEU A 69 13.16 10.50 2.39
N VAL A 70 13.04 11.16 3.54
CA VAL A 70 13.98 12.18 3.99
C VAL A 70 14.46 11.88 5.41
N TRP A 71 15.75 12.09 5.65
CA TRP A 71 16.31 12.15 6.99
C TRP A 71 16.38 13.61 7.42
N GLN A 72 15.91 13.93 8.62
CA GLN A 72 15.97 15.26 9.16
C GLN A 72 16.11 15.27 10.70
N TYR A 73 16.72 16.32 11.22
CA TYR A 73 16.82 16.55 12.66
C TYR A 73 15.51 17.15 13.20
N ARG A 74 14.96 16.57 14.25
CA ARG A 74 13.74 17.05 14.92
C ARG A 74 14.07 17.68 16.26
N PHE A 75 13.81 18.98 16.42
CA PHE A 75 14.11 19.75 17.61
C PHE A 75 13.40 19.24 18.87
N GLY A 76 12.21 18.67 18.74
CA GLY A 76 11.42 18.21 19.87
C GLY A 76 11.90 16.90 20.49
N SER A 77 12.45 15.98 19.67
CA SER A 77 13.03 14.73 20.12
C SER A 77 14.55 14.77 20.26
N GLU A 78 15.19 15.79 19.68
CA GLU A 78 16.66 15.93 19.58
C GLU A 78 17.31 14.76 18.82
N GLU A 79 16.57 14.15 17.87
CA GLU A 79 16.98 12.96 17.11
C GLU A 79 16.87 13.20 15.60
N ILE A 80 17.63 12.40 14.82
CA ILE A 80 17.46 12.30 13.37
C ILE A 80 16.32 11.32 13.10
N SER A 81 15.31 11.78 12.37
CA SER A 81 14.10 11.03 12.04
C SER A 81 14.05 10.68 10.56
N LEU A 82 13.63 9.44 10.26
CA LEU A 82 13.31 9.00 8.91
C LEU A 82 11.84 9.30 8.64
N GLU A 83 11.57 10.10 7.62
CA GLU A 83 10.23 10.63 7.33
C GLU A 83 9.91 10.61 5.84
N ILE A 84 8.67 10.94 5.50
CA ILE A 84 8.26 11.32 4.15
C ILE A 84 8.31 12.83 4.01
N PRO A 85 8.53 13.39 2.81
CA PRO A 85 8.53 14.84 2.58
C PRO A 85 7.25 15.50 3.07
N GLY A 86 7.36 16.69 3.65
CA GLY A 86 6.20 17.45 4.09
C GLY A 86 6.51 18.57 5.04
N GLY A 87 5.57 19.52 5.14
CA GLY A 87 5.76 20.73 5.95
C GLY A 87 4.46 21.46 6.23
N VAL A 88 4.60 22.75 6.49
CA VAL A 88 3.51 23.65 6.86
C VAL A 88 2.79 24.14 5.61
N ILE A 89 1.46 24.15 5.68
CA ILE A 89 0.61 24.78 4.66
C ILE A 89 0.54 26.28 4.97
N ASP A 90 0.96 27.12 4.03
CA ASP A 90 0.93 28.55 4.18
C ASP A 90 -0.51 29.10 4.24
N ALA A 91 -0.68 30.28 4.86
CA ALA A 91 -1.98 30.90 4.97
C ALA A 91 -2.59 31.18 3.58
N GLY A 92 -3.72 30.53 3.28
CA GLY A 92 -4.42 30.66 2.00
C GLY A 92 -3.88 29.74 0.90
N GLU A 93 -2.86 28.93 1.17
CA GLU A 93 -2.38 27.91 0.25
C GLU A 93 -3.30 26.69 0.25
N ALA A 94 -3.56 26.11 -0.91
CA ALA A 94 -4.28 24.85 -1.00
C ALA A 94 -3.39 23.69 -0.53
N PRO A 95 -3.91 22.70 0.25
CA PRO A 95 -3.10 21.60 0.77
C PRO A 95 -2.34 20.81 -0.29
N GLU A 96 -2.94 20.62 -1.48
CA GLU A 96 -2.26 19.94 -2.59
C GLU A 96 -1.09 20.77 -3.15
N HIS A 97 -1.23 22.08 -3.21
CA HIS A 97 -0.15 22.96 -3.67
C HIS A 97 1.04 22.94 -2.70
N ALA A 98 0.76 23.01 -1.38
CA ALA A 98 1.77 22.84 -0.36
C ALA A 98 2.49 21.48 -0.48
N ALA A 99 1.75 20.40 -0.67
CA ALA A 99 2.32 19.07 -0.84
C ALA A 99 3.27 18.98 -2.06
N ARG A 100 2.91 19.61 -3.18
CA ARG A 100 3.77 19.67 -4.37
C ARG A 100 5.03 20.51 -4.12
N ARG A 101 4.87 21.65 -3.45
CA ARG A 101 5.96 22.56 -3.11
C ARG A 101 6.97 21.87 -2.19
N GLU A 102 6.50 21.28 -1.09
CA GLU A 102 7.34 20.58 -0.11
C GLU A 102 8.09 19.39 -0.73
N LEU A 103 7.40 18.57 -1.53
CA LEU A 103 8.05 17.45 -2.24
C LEU A 103 9.22 17.95 -3.09
N ARG A 104 9.00 19.03 -3.85
CA ARG A 104 10.04 19.59 -4.71
C ARG A 104 11.18 20.24 -3.91
N GLU A 105 10.85 21.06 -2.89
CA GLU A 105 11.83 21.82 -2.11
C GLU A 105 12.72 20.90 -1.29
N GLU A 106 12.15 19.91 -0.63
CA GLU A 106 12.88 18.99 0.24
C GLU A 106 13.63 17.89 -0.51
N THR A 107 13.14 17.44 -1.67
CA THR A 107 13.70 16.25 -2.33
C THR A 107 14.15 16.48 -3.76
N GLY A 108 13.73 17.56 -4.41
CA GLY A 108 13.90 17.77 -5.84
C GLY A 108 13.03 16.89 -6.73
N TYR A 109 12.11 16.09 -6.15
CA TYR A 109 11.19 15.26 -6.90
C TYR A 109 9.88 15.98 -7.20
N GLU A 110 9.31 15.69 -8.36
CA GLU A 110 7.99 16.16 -8.78
C GLU A 110 7.16 14.99 -9.32
N ALA A 111 5.84 15.13 -9.24
CA ALA A 111 4.88 14.19 -9.80
C ALA A 111 3.68 14.95 -10.37
N ASP A 112 3.16 14.47 -11.51
CA ASP A 112 1.99 15.09 -12.15
C ASP A 112 0.70 14.80 -11.37
N ASP A 113 0.58 13.60 -10.79
CA ASP A 113 -0.61 13.10 -10.11
C ASP A 113 -0.40 13.01 -8.60
N LEU A 114 -1.22 13.78 -7.85
CA LEU A 114 -1.32 13.74 -6.41
C LEU A 114 -2.75 13.35 -6.00
N GLU A 115 -2.87 12.26 -5.26
CA GLU A 115 -4.14 11.79 -4.72
C GLU A 115 -4.19 11.99 -3.21
N LEU A 116 -5.24 12.64 -2.68
CA LEU A 116 -5.43 12.74 -1.23
C LEU A 116 -5.66 11.34 -0.64
N LEU A 117 -4.80 10.92 0.25
CA LEU A 117 -4.87 9.61 0.91
C LEU A 117 -5.69 9.67 2.19
N LEU A 118 -5.38 10.60 3.07
CA LEU A 118 -6.07 10.78 4.36
C LEU A 118 -5.89 12.19 4.92
N VAL A 119 -6.76 12.55 5.85
CA VAL A 119 -6.65 13.77 6.67
C VAL A 119 -6.78 13.35 8.12
N ILE A 120 -5.82 13.74 8.96
CA ILE A 120 -5.82 13.40 10.38
C ILE A 120 -5.57 14.65 11.24
N GLU A 121 -5.94 14.57 12.49
CA GLU A 121 -5.67 15.57 13.52
C GLU A 121 -4.42 15.12 14.30
N PRO A 122 -3.28 15.84 14.23
CA PRO A 122 -2.01 15.38 14.80
C PRO A 122 -2.09 15.14 16.30
N ASN A 123 -2.69 16.07 17.03
CA ASN A 123 -2.89 15.96 18.48
C ASN A 123 -4.17 16.68 18.92
N PRO A 124 -5.36 16.10 18.68
CA PRO A 124 -6.66 16.75 18.94
C PRO A 124 -6.91 17.08 20.42
N ALA A 125 -6.09 16.55 21.33
CA ALA A 125 -6.20 16.89 22.75
C ALA A 125 -5.82 18.36 23.02
N ILE A 126 -4.88 18.92 22.27
CA ILE A 126 -4.36 20.28 22.49
C ILE A 126 -4.20 21.10 21.21
N GLN A 127 -4.08 20.48 20.03
CA GLN A 127 -3.89 21.17 18.75
C GLN A 127 -5.18 21.29 17.95
N ASN A 128 -5.24 22.27 17.06
CA ASN A 128 -6.42 22.53 16.23
C ASN A 128 -6.22 22.23 14.74
N ASN A 129 -4.98 21.95 14.35
CA ASN A 129 -4.61 21.77 12.95
C ASN A 129 -4.85 20.35 12.44
N ARG A 130 -4.81 20.22 11.13
CA ARG A 130 -4.89 18.97 10.40
C ARG A 130 -3.59 18.68 9.66
N CYS A 131 -3.36 17.41 9.38
CA CYS A 131 -2.32 16.95 8.45
C CYS A 131 -2.97 16.26 7.26
N TYR A 132 -2.66 16.75 6.06
CA TYR A 132 -3.14 16.23 4.79
C TYR A 132 -2.05 15.37 4.16
N THR A 133 -2.31 14.07 4.00
CA THR A 133 -1.38 13.14 3.36
C THR A 133 -1.79 12.91 1.92
N TYR A 134 -0.87 13.11 1.00
CA TYR A 134 -1.05 12.81 -0.42
C TYR A 134 -0.19 11.63 -0.86
N VAL A 135 -0.63 10.93 -1.90
CA VAL A 135 0.20 9.97 -2.65
C VAL A 135 0.56 10.61 -3.98
N ALA A 136 1.85 10.75 -4.24
CA ALA A 136 2.39 11.20 -5.51
C ALA A 136 2.92 10.00 -6.29
N ARG A 137 2.34 9.72 -7.46
CA ARG A 137 2.75 8.56 -8.28
C ARG A 137 3.63 9.00 -9.44
N GLY A 138 4.61 8.16 -9.77
CA GLY A 138 5.55 8.42 -10.86
C GLY A 138 6.48 9.59 -10.56
N ALA A 139 6.81 9.81 -9.29
CA ALA A 139 7.70 10.87 -8.85
C ALA A 139 9.09 10.72 -9.49
N ARG A 140 9.62 11.83 -10.03
CA ARG A 140 10.92 11.88 -10.71
C ARG A 140 11.73 13.06 -10.22
N PRO A 141 13.07 12.95 -10.15
CA PRO A 141 13.93 14.08 -9.84
C PRO A 141 13.92 15.05 -11.03
N THR A 142 13.49 16.29 -10.81
CA THR A 142 13.34 17.31 -11.87
C THR A 142 14.03 18.62 -11.52
N ALA A 143 14.28 18.88 -10.24
CA ALA A 143 14.83 20.13 -9.76
C ALA A 143 15.97 19.90 -8.76
N ALA A 144 16.76 20.95 -8.54
CA ALA A 144 17.63 21.00 -7.36
C ALA A 144 16.77 21.24 -6.11
N THR A 145 17.17 20.66 -4.98
CA THR A 145 16.57 20.92 -3.67
C THR A 145 16.69 22.40 -3.29
N GLY A 146 15.67 22.93 -2.63
CA GLY A 146 15.62 24.35 -2.23
C GLY A 146 15.27 24.47 -0.74
N PHE A 147 16.14 23.98 0.13
CA PHE A 147 15.93 23.98 1.60
C PHE A 147 15.83 25.39 2.18
N ASP A 148 15.00 25.55 3.21
CA ASP A 148 15.13 26.70 4.12
C ASP A 148 16.54 26.67 4.73
N PRO A 149 17.24 27.81 4.90
CA PRO A 149 18.58 27.86 5.51
C PRO A 149 18.71 27.20 6.90
N GLN A 150 17.61 26.88 7.55
CA GLN A 150 17.56 26.20 8.85
C GLN A 150 17.24 24.69 8.75
N GLU A 151 17.09 24.17 7.52
CA GLU A 151 16.79 22.77 7.24
C GLU A 151 18.00 22.08 6.63
N GLU A 152 18.35 20.94 7.21
CA GLU A 152 19.34 20.02 6.68
C GLU A 152 18.65 18.69 6.48
N LEU A 153 18.48 18.30 5.21
CA LEU A 153 17.71 17.13 4.79
C LEU A 153 18.59 16.26 3.89
N GLU A 154 18.47 14.95 4.08
CA GLU A 154 19.08 13.96 3.19
C GLU A 154 17.98 13.09 2.59
N THR A 155 17.87 13.08 1.25
CA THR A 155 16.91 12.26 0.52
C THR A 155 17.44 10.83 0.37
N THR A 156 16.60 9.83 0.61
CA THR A 156 16.90 8.42 0.37
C THR A 156 15.74 7.72 -0.31
N LEU A 157 16.04 6.68 -1.09
CA LEU A 157 15.06 5.84 -1.75
C LEU A 157 15.02 4.45 -1.12
N LEU A 158 13.83 3.90 -1.02
CA LEU A 158 13.62 2.55 -0.51
C LEU A 158 12.57 1.84 -1.36
N PRO A 159 12.74 0.57 -1.74
CA PRO A 159 11.68 -0.20 -2.39
C PRO A 159 10.40 -0.17 -1.56
N VAL A 160 9.26 0.14 -2.20
CA VAL A 160 7.95 0.26 -1.51
C VAL A 160 7.61 -1.01 -0.70
N GLY A 161 8.02 -2.19 -1.21
CA GLY A 161 7.83 -3.47 -0.51
C GLY A 161 8.50 -3.56 0.87
N ARG A 162 9.46 -2.67 1.19
CA ARG A 162 10.16 -2.61 2.47
C ARG A 162 9.46 -1.79 3.55
N ILE A 163 8.34 -1.11 3.21
CA ILE A 163 7.58 -0.30 4.18
C ILE A 163 7.18 -1.10 5.43
N PRO A 164 6.62 -2.34 5.33
CA PRO A 164 6.28 -3.10 6.53
C PRO A 164 7.47 -3.36 7.44
N GLU A 165 8.63 -3.71 6.87
CA GLU A 165 9.86 -3.96 7.64
C GLU A 165 10.33 -2.70 8.40
N LEU A 166 10.24 -1.52 7.76
CA LEU A 166 10.58 -0.25 8.40
C LEU A 166 9.69 0.05 9.61
N LEU A 167 8.39 -0.17 9.45
CA LEU A 167 7.38 0.06 10.48
C LEU A 167 7.55 -0.93 11.64
N ASP A 168 7.69 -2.22 11.34
CA ASP A 168 7.86 -3.29 12.34
C ASP A 168 9.18 -3.14 13.11
N ALA A 169 10.24 -2.66 12.46
CA ALA A 169 11.52 -2.39 13.09
C ALA A 169 11.55 -1.08 13.92
N GLY A 170 10.47 -0.30 13.92
CA GLY A 170 10.39 0.98 14.62
C GLY A 170 11.35 2.05 14.08
N GLN A 171 11.79 1.95 12.83
CA GLN A 171 12.72 2.92 12.22
C GLN A 171 12.04 4.25 11.88
N VAL A 172 10.71 4.26 11.79
CA VAL A 172 9.89 5.46 11.61
C VAL A 172 9.27 5.79 12.97
N SER A 173 9.78 6.78 13.66
CA SER A 173 9.29 7.18 15.00
C SER A 173 8.18 8.25 14.94
N HIS A 174 8.10 9.03 13.85
CA HIS A 174 7.14 10.12 13.69
C HIS A 174 5.73 9.58 13.43
N ALA A 175 4.79 9.82 14.35
CA ALA A 175 3.44 9.25 14.32
C ALA A 175 2.64 9.57 13.04
N LEU A 176 2.78 10.79 12.48
CA LEU A 176 2.09 11.17 11.24
C LEU A 176 2.63 10.39 10.05
N VAL A 177 3.94 10.14 10.00
CA VAL A 177 4.59 9.35 8.97
C VAL A 177 4.20 7.88 9.07
N GLN A 178 4.18 7.32 10.29
CA GLN A 178 3.66 5.96 10.53
C GLN A 178 2.23 5.82 10.00
N GLY A 179 1.33 6.72 10.40
CA GLY A 179 -0.07 6.70 9.96
C GLY A 179 -0.22 6.83 8.43
N ALA A 180 0.61 7.65 7.80
CA ALA A 180 0.64 7.83 6.34
C ALA A 180 1.09 6.54 5.63
N LEU A 181 2.21 5.95 6.05
CA LEU A 181 2.77 4.73 5.46
C LEU A 181 1.87 3.52 5.66
N GLU A 182 1.28 3.36 6.84
CA GLU A 182 0.28 2.34 7.15
C GLU A 182 -0.95 2.44 6.24
N ALA A 183 -1.51 3.65 6.10
CA ALA A 183 -2.69 3.89 5.24
C ALA A 183 -2.37 3.61 3.77
N PHE A 184 -1.19 4.06 3.31
CA PHE A 184 -0.72 3.81 1.94
C PHE A 184 -0.55 2.31 1.68
N TRP A 185 0.17 1.60 2.56
CA TRP A 185 0.44 0.17 2.42
C TRP A 185 -0.84 -0.64 2.39
N ARG A 186 -1.77 -0.37 3.30
CA ARG A 186 -3.09 -1.02 3.34
C ARG A 186 -3.85 -0.82 2.04
N LYS A 187 -3.99 0.43 1.55
CA LYS A 187 -4.71 0.74 0.30
C LYS A 187 -4.06 0.05 -0.91
N ARG A 188 -2.73 0.01 -0.95
CA ARG A 188 -1.97 -0.69 -2.00
C ARG A 188 -2.23 -2.20 -1.96
N SER A 189 -2.15 -2.82 -0.78
CA SER A 189 -2.37 -4.25 -0.59
C SER A 189 -3.81 -4.66 -0.93
N GLU A 190 -4.80 -3.86 -0.54
CA GLU A 190 -6.21 -4.06 -0.92
C GLU A 190 -6.39 -3.98 -2.45
N SER A 191 -5.75 -3.02 -3.10
CA SER A 191 -5.80 -2.87 -4.56
C SER A 191 -5.09 -4.02 -5.29
N ALA A 192 -4.01 -4.54 -4.74
CA ALA A 192 -3.31 -5.72 -5.27
C ALA A 192 -4.16 -6.99 -5.09
N ALA A 193 -4.77 -7.17 -3.93
CA ALA A 193 -5.67 -8.29 -3.66
C ALA A 193 -6.93 -8.27 -4.54
N ALA A 194 -7.48 -7.07 -4.83
CA ALA A 194 -8.64 -6.90 -5.71
C ALA A 194 -8.32 -7.20 -7.19
N ARG A 195 -7.07 -6.99 -7.61
CA ARG A 195 -6.60 -7.33 -8.97
C ARG A 195 -6.29 -8.82 -9.14
N GLY A 196 -6.31 -9.60 -8.07
CA GLY A 196 -5.81 -10.96 -8.06
C GLY A 196 -4.27 -11.00 -8.16
N PRO A 197 -3.64 -12.18 -8.06
CA PRO A 197 -2.22 -12.31 -8.34
C PRO A 197 -1.97 -11.87 -9.78
N GLY A 198 -1.34 -10.72 -9.96
CA GLY A 198 -0.83 -10.29 -11.27
C GLY A 198 0.08 -11.38 -11.77
N VAL A 199 -0.34 -12.10 -12.82
CA VAL A 199 0.49 -13.13 -13.42
C VAL A 199 1.59 -12.38 -14.16
N ASP A 200 2.82 -12.45 -13.65
CA ASP A 200 3.99 -12.05 -14.40
C ASP A 200 3.98 -12.85 -15.71
N ALA A 201 3.83 -12.17 -16.84
CA ALA A 201 3.70 -12.81 -18.15
C ALA A 201 4.88 -13.73 -18.44
N ALA A 202 6.10 -13.36 -18.02
CA ALA A 202 7.30 -14.17 -18.18
C ALA A 202 7.28 -15.41 -17.28
N ALA A 203 6.81 -15.26 -16.04
CA ALA A 203 6.64 -16.38 -15.11
C ALA A 203 5.53 -17.33 -15.57
N ALA A 204 4.42 -16.80 -16.08
CA ALA A 204 3.34 -17.61 -16.64
C ALA A 204 3.77 -18.38 -17.88
N GLU A 205 4.54 -17.76 -18.77
CA GLU A 205 5.10 -18.42 -19.96
C GLU A 205 6.11 -19.51 -19.58
N ALA A 206 6.96 -19.26 -18.57
CA ALA A 206 7.88 -20.27 -18.06
C ALA A 206 7.14 -21.46 -17.43
N CYS A 207 6.09 -21.20 -16.67
CA CYS A 207 5.23 -22.22 -16.08
C CYS A 207 4.50 -23.03 -17.16
N GLU A 208 3.98 -22.37 -18.20
CA GLU A 208 3.34 -23.06 -19.33
C GLU A 208 4.32 -23.98 -20.04
N ARG A 209 5.56 -23.53 -20.35
CA ARG A 209 6.60 -24.38 -20.95
C ARG A 209 6.92 -25.62 -20.12
N LEU A 210 7.02 -25.46 -18.80
CA LEU A 210 7.26 -26.59 -17.90
C LEU A 210 6.10 -27.59 -17.87
N LEU A 211 4.86 -27.09 -17.85
CA LEU A 211 3.67 -27.94 -17.85
C LEU A 211 3.50 -28.68 -19.19
N VAL A 212 3.83 -28.06 -20.33
CA VAL A 212 3.85 -28.73 -21.64
C VAL A 212 4.87 -29.87 -21.65
N ALA A 213 6.08 -29.62 -21.16
CA ALA A 213 7.10 -30.67 -21.10
C ALA A 213 6.69 -31.84 -20.16
N LEU A 214 6.04 -31.53 -19.05
CA LEU A 214 5.49 -32.54 -18.13
C LEU A 214 4.34 -33.32 -18.77
N GLU A 215 3.46 -32.66 -19.53
CA GLU A 215 2.39 -33.31 -20.26
C GLU A 215 2.95 -34.32 -21.30
N GLU A 216 3.94 -33.90 -22.12
CA GLU A 216 4.58 -34.78 -23.10
C GLU A 216 5.23 -36.00 -22.43
N GLN A 217 5.94 -35.77 -21.30
CA GLN A 217 6.55 -36.89 -20.55
C GLN A 217 5.48 -37.85 -20.00
N GLN A 218 4.40 -37.30 -19.44
CA GLN A 218 3.34 -38.08 -18.84
C GLN A 218 2.52 -38.86 -19.87
N VAL A 219 2.24 -38.25 -21.03
CA VAL A 219 1.62 -38.95 -22.18
C VAL A 219 2.46 -40.15 -22.58
N GLY A 220 3.78 -40.00 -22.65
CA GLY A 220 4.69 -41.11 -22.93
C GLY A 220 4.53 -42.28 -21.96
N LYS A 221 4.47 -41.98 -20.66
CA LYS A 221 4.30 -43.03 -19.60
C LYS A 221 2.95 -43.75 -19.72
N VAL A 222 1.86 -43.00 -19.92
CA VAL A 222 0.50 -43.55 -20.03
C VAL A 222 0.42 -44.47 -21.23
N ILE A 223 0.99 -44.09 -22.38
CA ILE A 223 1.05 -44.93 -23.59
C ILE A 223 1.93 -46.16 -23.39
N ASP A 224 3.11 -46.00 -22.81
CA ASP A 224 4.01 -47.12 -22.58
C ASP A 224 3.38 -48.17 -21.64
N LEU A 225 2.66 -47.71 -20.63
CA LEU A 225 1.92 -48.60 -19.73
C LEU A 225 0.75 -49.27 -20.42
N ALA A 226 -0.05 -48.53 -21.19
CA ALA A 226 -1.13 -49.10 -22.00
C ALA A 226 -0.62 -50.19 -22.97
N ARG A 227 0.52 -49.97 -23.64
CA ARG A 227 1.12 -50.96 -24.56
C ARG A 227 1.71 -52.17 -23.86
N ARG A 228 2.06 -52.08 -22.55
CA ARG A 228 2.42 -53.26 -21.76
C ARG A 228 1.21 -54.16 -21.50
N LEU A 229 0.04 -53.54 -21.32
CA LEU A 229 -1.22 -54.24 -21.07
C LEU A 229 -1.79 -54.80 -22.39
N ARG A 230 -1.68 -54.00 -23.49
CA ARG A 230 -2.13 -54.36 -24.82
C ARG A 230 -1.27 -53.68 -25.88
N PRO A 231 -0.41 -54.44 -26.61
CA PRO A 231 0.66 -53.90 -27.49
C PRO A 231 0.18 -53.09 -28.70
N ASP A 232 -1.03 -53.25 -29.17
CA ASP A 232 -1.59 -52.61 -30.34
C ASP A 232 -2.32 -51.29 -30.07
N LEU A 233 -2.40 -50.86 -28.77
CA LEU A 233 -3.05 -49.61 -28.42
C LEU A 233 -2.32 -48.40 -28.97
N THR A 234 -3.08 -47.46 -29.51
CA THR A 234 -2.65 -46.17 -30.02
C THR A 234 -2.92 -45.04 -29.01
N LEU A 235 -2.40 -43.84 -29.28
CA LEU A 235 -2.69 -42.67 -28.47
C LEU A 235 -4.21 -42.32 -28.47
N GLU A 236 -4.89 -42.58 -29.57
CA GLU A 236 -6.31 -42.29 -29.72
C GLU A 236 -7.17 -43.25 -28.86
N ASP A 237 -6.76 -44.50 -28.80
CA ASP A 237 -7.40 -45.51 -27.95
C ASP A 237 -7.26 -45.17 -26.46
N VAL A 238 -6.09 -44.71 -26.05
CA VAL A 238 -5.80 -44.27 -24.68
C VAL A 238 -6.63 -43.07 -24.27
N ARG A 239 -7.04 -42.22 -25.17
CA ARG A 239 -7.96 -41.09 -24.93
C ARG A 239 -9.42 -41.51 -24.69
N ASN A 240 -9.78 -42.75 -25.10
CA ASN A 240 -11.11 -43.30 -24.92
C ASN A 240 -11.04 -44.64 -24.14
N PRO A 241 -10.53 -44.64 -22.90
CA PRO A 241 -10.19 -45.87 -22.18
C PRO A 241 -11.38 -46.77 -21.87
N HIS A 242 -12.59 -46.25 -21.90
CA HIS A 242 -13.82 -47.02 -21.64
C HIS A 242 -14.07 -48.11 -22.68
N ASP A 243 -13.48 -48.01 -23.88
CA ASP A 243 -13.61 -48.99 -24.94
C ASP A 243 -12.62 -50.19 -24.79
N PHE A 244 -11.70 -50.09 -23.82
CA PHE A 244 -10.61 -51.02 -23.58
C PHE A 244 -10.58 -51.52 -22.13
N PRO A 245 -11.21 -52.67 -21.81
CA PRO A 245 -11.23 -53.20 -20.44
C PRO A 245 -9.85 -53.43 -19.82
N GLU A 246 -8.82 -53.63 -20.65
CA GLU A 246 -7.43 -53.82 -20.24
C GLU A 246 -6.85 -52.58 -19.54
N LEU A 247 -7.39 -51.39 -19.84
CA LEU A 247 -7.02 -50.11 -19.19
C LEU A 247 -7.70 -49.88 -17.85
N ASP A 248 -8.52 -50.83 -17.35
CA ASP A 248 -9.00 -50.86 -15.97
C ASP A 248 -7.93 -51.39 -15.00
N ASP A 249 -6.67 -51.03 -15.25
CA ASP A 249 -5.50 -51.36 -14.44
C ASP A 249 -5.19 -50.20 -13.47
N ARG A 250 -4.83 -50.54 -12.22
CA ARG A 250 -4.57 -49.54 -11.17
C ARG A 250 -3.44 -48.62 -11.46
N ASP A 251 -2.35 -49.15 -12.01
CA ASP A 251 -1.14 -48.37 -12.29
C ASP A 251 -1.38 -47.47 -13.50
N TRP A 252 -2.14 -47.95 -14.47
CA TRP A 252 -2.55 -47.15 -15.63
C TRP A 252 -3.48 -46.01 -15.22
N GLN A 253 -4.51 -46.28 -14.42
CA GLN A 253 -5.44 -45.25 -13.90
C GLN A 253 -4.73 -44.19 -13.07
N TYR A 254 -3.69 -44.57 -12.30
CA TYR A 254 -2.89 -43.62 -11.53
C TYR A 254 -2.11 -42.66 -12.43
N GLU A 255 -1.45 -43.17 -13.46
CA GLU A 255 -0.66 -42.33 -14.40
C GLU A 255 -1.59 -41.49 -15.29
N ASP A 256 -2.76 -41.97 -15.69
CA ASP A 256 -3.78 -41.20 -16.40
C ASP A 256 -4.37 -40.08 -15.53
N GLY A 257 -4.58 -40.32 -14.24
CA GLY A 257 -4.97 -39.31 -13.27
C GLY A 257 -3.94 -38.19 -13.14
N ILE A 258 -2.63 -38.50 -13.15
CA ILE A 258 -1.55 -37.52 -13.18
C ILE A 258 -1.60 -36.69 -14.48
N LEU A 259 -1.80 -37.33 -15.62
CA LEU A 259 -1.91 -36.65 -16.91
C LEU A 259 -3.08 -35.67 -16.93
N THR A 260 -4.24 -36.07 -16.44
CA THR A 260 -5.43 -35.23 -16.30
C THR A 260 -5.15 -34.02 -15.40
N GLY A 261 -4.43 -34.22 -14.30
CA GLY A 261 -4.01 -33.15 -13.38
C GLY A 261 -3.09 -32.12 -14.05
N VAL A 262 -2.09 -32.59 -14.81
CA VAL A 262 -1.17 -31.71 -15.55
C VAL A 262 -1.91 -30.91 -16.64
N GLN A 263 -2.82 -31.54 -17.37
CA GLN A 263 -3.65 -30.89 -18.39
C GLN A 263 -4.57 -29.83 -17.79
N THR A 264 -5.15 -30.12 -16.64
CA THR A 264 -5.99 -29.17 -15.89
C THR A 264 -5.18 -27.93 -15.45
N ALA A 265 -3.96 -28.15 -14.92
CA ALA A 265 -3.06 -27.06 -14.53
C ALA A 265 -2.64 -26.22 -15.76
N LEU A 266 -2.31 -26.86 -16.87
CA LEU A 266 -1.94 -26.19 -18.13
C LEU A 266 -3.10 -25.33 -18.66
N ALA A 267 -4.32 -25.85 -18.63
CA ALA A 267 -5.51 -25.10 -19.04
C ALA A 267 -5.74 -23.86 -18.16
N ALA A 268 -5.52 -23.99 -16.85
CA ALA A 268 -5.63 -22.87 -15.90
C ALA A 268 -4.58 -21.78 -16.18
N VAL A 269 -3.31 -22.13 -16.38
CA VAL A 269 -2.24 -21.19 -16.71
C VAL A 269 -2.52 -20.45 -18.03
N ARG A 270 -3.00 -21.16 -19.04
CA ARG A 270 -3.40 -20.56 -20.33
C ARG A 270 -4.59 -19.60 -20.19
N ALA A 271 -5.55 -19.90 -19.32
CA ALA A 271 -6.67 -19.00 -19.03
C ALA A 271 -6.17 -17.72 -18.36
N MET A 272 -5.33 -17.85 -17.32
CA MET A 272 -4.73 -16.70 -16.61
C MET A 272 -3.93 -15.78 -17.56
N ARG A 273 -3.18 -16.33 -18.51
CA ARG A 273 -2.46 -15.53 -19.52
C ARG A 273 -3.39 -14.74 -20.43
N ARG A 274 -4.45 -15.39 -20.94
CA ARG A 274 -5.43 -14.70 -21.79
C ARG A 274 -6.12 -13.55 -21.07
N ASP A 275 -6.46 -13.75 -19.79
CA ASP A 275 -7.10 -12.70 -18.98
C ASP A 275 -6.14 -11.52 -18.74
N ALA A 276 -4.84 -11.79 -18.56
CA ALA A 276 -3.82 -10.75 -18.42
C ALA A 276 -3.61 -9.94 -19.73
N GLU A 277 -3.67 -10.59 -20.89
CA GLU A 277 -3.53 -9.95 -22.21
C GLU A 277 -4.77 -9.09 -22.58
N GLN A 278 -5.96 -9.43 -22.06
CA GLN A 278 -7.21 -8.69 -22.33
C GLN A 278 -7.47 -7.55 -21.34
N GLY A 279 -6.75 -7.52 -20.22
CA GLY A 279 -6.85 -6.50 -19.18
C GLY A 279 -5.78 -5.39 -19.25
N SER A 280 -4.94 -5.39 -20.32
CA SER A 280 -3.85 -4.41 -20.53
C SER A 280 -4.28 -3.24 -21.40
#